data_fb14116ca933b76915cf38da5032a042
#
_entry.id   fb14116ca933b76915cf38da5032a042
#
_cell.length_a   1.000
_cell.length_b   1.000
_cell.length_c   1.000
_cell.angle_alpha   90.00
_cell.angle_beta   90.00
_cell.angle_gamma   90.00
#
_symmetry.space_group_name_H-M   'P 1'
#
loop_
_entity.id
_entity.type
_entity.pdbx_description
1 polymer ?
#
loop_
_entity_poly.entity_id
_entity_poly.type
_entity_poly.pdbx_seq_one_letter_code
_entity_poly.pdbx_strand_id
1 'polypeptide(L)'
;MAEAFKRVFATADNVNIVGKPFETIREFDCMVSAANSFGLMDGGVDAAITAFFGTQLQSRVQNHILREYLGEQPVGSAFVIETGHNHHPWLVHAPTMRVPLTIDGTDAVYNATWAALLAIFQHNKNATTDRKIKTVVFPAMGAGCGQVPFESVARQMKQAWDNFNKKTESINWEYAHSRQSAVFGTYAYCPGNSVCRYADTKYIGCGDYRTYCSRSGKFCISHVHQADDVLTNNRSRPDSHTHRFNPENPVGNLTSGAHSHGSSIVIGAPTHTLNKQYSVSDIK
;
A
#
# COMPACT_ATOMS: atom_id res chain seq x y z
N MET A 1 6.62 11.52 12.01
CA MET A 1 6.19 10.16 11.65
C MET A 1 5.63 9.42 12.86
N ALA A 2 6.42 9.02 13.87
CA ALA A 2 5.93 8.24 15.00
C ALA A 2 4.69 8.83 15.71
N GLU A 3 4.62 10.14 15.87
CA GLU A 3 3.48 10.80 16.51
C GLU A 3 2.17 10.70 15.68
N ALA A 4 2.26 10.76 14.35
CA ALA A 4 1.11 10.52 13.48
C ALA A 4 0.55 9.09 13.69
N PHE A 5 1.44 8.10 13.70
CA PHE A 5 1.05 6.72 13.94
C PHE A 5 0.48 6.49 15.35
N LYS A 6 1.10 7.02 16.40
CA LYS A 6 0.58 6.92 17.77
C LYS A 6 -0.82 7.46 17.87
N ARG A 7 -1.09 8.62 17.25
CA ARG A 7 -2.43 9.24 17.26
C ARG A 7 -3.44 8.39 16.50
N VAL A 8 -3.10 7.92 15.29
CA VAL A 8 -4.02 7.17 14.42
C VAL A 8 -4.27 5.76 14.96
N PHE A 9 -3.26 5.11 15.54
CA PHE A 9 -3.38 3.75 16.10
C PHE A 9 -3.70 3.71 17.59
N ALA A 10 -4.06 4.84 18.23
CA ALA A 10 -4.30 4.93 19.67
C ALA A 10 -5.32 3.92 20.20
N THR A 11 -6.27 3.47 19.37
CA THR A 11 -7.32 2.52 19.72
C THR A 11 -7.09 1.11 19.14
N ALA A 12 -5.93 0.86 18.55
CA ALA A 12 -5.64 -0.43 17.94
C ALA A 12 -4.97 -1.36 18.96
N ASP A 13 -5.64 -2.45 19.28
CA ASP A 13 -5.06 -3.50 20.09
C ASP A 13 -3.93 -4.21 19.34
N ASN A 14 -2.94 -4.71 20.09
CA ASN A 14 -1.80 -5.48 19.57
C ASN A 14 -0.92 -4.74 18.54
N VAL A 15 -0.93 -3.40 18.55
CA VAL A 15 -0.08 -2.56 17.70
C VAL A 15 0.83 -1.71 18.58
N ASN A 16 2.14 -1.83 18.37
CA ASN A 16 3.14 -1.03 19.04
C ASN A 16 3.84 -0.10 18.04
N ILE A 17 3.86 1.19 18.31
CA ILE A 17 4.55 2.17 17.48
C ILE A 17 5.96 2.36 18.02
N VAL A 18 6.97 1.91 17.26
CA VAL A 18 8.37 1.98 17.62
C VAL A 18 9.05 3.06 16.78
N GLY A 19 9.47 4.15 17.42
CA GLY A 19 10.17 5.27 16.75
C GLY A 19 11.66 5.00 16.57
N LYS A 20 12.05 3.78 16.18
CA LYS A 20 13.45 3.34 16.00
C LYS A 20 13.58 2.51 14.73
N PRO A 21 14.80 2.36 14.18
CA PRO A 21 15.07 1.45 13.08
C PRO A 21 14.68 0.01 13.44
N PHE A 22 14.17 -0.76 12.47
CA PHE A 22 13.68 -2.11 12.70
C PHE A 22 14.79 -3.06 13.18
N GLU A 23 16.04 -2.82 12.80
CA GLU A 23 17.22 -3.59 13.17
C GLU A 23 17.49 -3.56 14.69
N THR A 24 16.89 -2.61 15.39
CA THR A 24 16.99 -2.49 16.85
C THR A 24 15.89 -3.29 17.58
N ILE A 25 14.92 -3.86 16.85
CA ILE A 25 13.82 -4.65 17.39
C ILE A 25 14.28 -6.09 17.53
N ARG A 26 14.34 -6.59 18.75
CA ARG A 26 14.93 -7.91 19.05
C ARG A 26 14.05 -9.07 18.67
N GLU A 27 12.75 -8.93 18.80
CA GLU A 27 11.79 -10.04 18.68
C GLU A 27 10.72 -9.71 17.65
N PHE A 28 10.79 -10.34 16.50
CA PHE A 28 9.75 -10.39 15.48
C PHE A 28 9.96 -11.62 14.59
N ASP A 29 8.88 -12.13 14.04
CA ASP A 29 8.94 -13.29 13.13
C ASP A 29 9.10 -12.84 11.68
N CYS A 30 8.52 -11.68 11.33
CA CYS A 30 8.39 -11.24 9.96
C CYS A 30 8.64 -9.74 9.80
N MET A 31 9.42 -9.37 8.78
CA MET A 31 9.58 -7.99 8.31
C MET A 31 8.75 -7.78 7.04
N VAL A 32 8.09 -6.64 6.90
CA VAL A 32 7.44 -6.25 5.65
C VAL A 32 8.35 -5.29 4.88
N SER A 33 8.60 -5.60 3.62
CA SER A 33 9.29 -4.73 2.68
C SER A 33 8.28 -3.85 1.95
N ALA A 34 8.45 -2.53 2.04
CA ALA A 34 7.71 -1.54 1.24
C ALA A 34 8.31 -1.45 -0.17
N ALA A 35 8.16 -2.49 -0.94
CA ALA A 35 8.93 -2.87 -2.11
C ALA A 35 8.57 -2.11 -3.40
N ASN A 36 9.33 -2.44 -4.46
CA ASN A 36 8.97 -2.20 -5.86
C ASN A 36 8.62 -3.53 -6.56
N SER A 37 8.01 -3.45 -7.75
CA SER A 37 7.50 -4.63 -8.49
C SER A 37 8.59 -5.62 -8.95
N PHE A 38 9.86 -5.24 -8.91
CA PHE A 38 10.98 -6.02 -9.46
C PHE A 38 11.89 -6.63 -8.38
N GLY A 39 11.60 -6.39 -7.11
CA GLY A 39 12.41 -6.89 -6.00
C GLY A 39 13.84 -6.35 -6.00
N LEU A 40 14.04 -5.11 -6.48
CA LEU A 40 15.30 -4.40 -6.37
C LEU A 40 15.40 -3.80 -4.95
N MET A 41 16.31 -4.34 -4.15
CA MET A 41 16.39 -4.05 -2.71
C MET A 41 17.64 -3.21 -2.36
N ASP A 42 17.94 -2.21 -3.18
CA ASP A 42 19.15 -1.38 -3.12
C ASP A 42 18.90 0.04 -2.60
N GLY A 43 17.65 0.39 -2.26
CA GLY A 43 17.28 1.72 -1.79
C GLY A 43 16.32 1.74 -0.62
N GLY A 44 16.30 2.84 0.13
CA GLY A 44 15.37 3.07 1.23
C GLY A 44 15.39 1.99 2.30
N VAL A 45 14.20 1.54 2.74
CA VAL A 45 14.06 0.47 3.73
C VAL A 45 14.57 -0.88 3.20
N ASP A 46 14.50 -1.13 1.90
CA ASP A 46 14.96 -2.38 1.31
C ASP A 46 16.48 -2.52 1.35
N ALA A 47 17.23 -1.41 1.23
CA ALA A 47 18.66 -1.42 1.45
C ALA A 47 19.02 -1.80 2.90
N ALA A 48 18.28 -1.28 3.89
CA ALA A 48 18.46 -1.66 5.29
C ALA A 48 18.08 -3.14 5.54
N ILE A 49 17.01 -3.63 4.91
CA ILE A 49 16.61 -5.04 4.94
C ILE A 49 17.71 -5.93 4.35
N THR A 50 18.26 -5.54 3.20
CA THR A 50 19.37 -6.27 2.55
C THR A 50 20.64 -6.25 3.41
N ALA A 51 20.96 -5.13 4.05
CA ALA A 51 22.10 -5.04 4.97
C ALA A 51 21.92 -5.94 6.19
N PHE A 52 20.70 -6.05 6.73
CA PHE A 52 20.40 -6.85 7.92
C PHE A 52 20.32 -8.35 7.62
N PHE A 53 19.63 -8.76 6.56
CA PHE A 53 19.39 -10.17 6.24
C PHE A 53 20.42 -10.76 5.26
N GLY A 54 21.23 -9.92 4.63
CA GLY A 54 22.20 -10.32 3.62
C GLY A 54 21.67 -10.22 2.18
N THR A 55 22.60 -10.02 1.24
CA THR A 55 22.30 -9.78 -0.18
C THR A 55 21.59 -10.93 -0.89
N GLN A 56 21.72 -12.17 -0.36
CA GLN A 56 21.03 -13.34 -0.90
C GLN A 56 19.50 -13.23 -0.82
N LEU A 57 18.96 -12.39 0.09
CA LEU A 57 17.53 -12.19 0.21
C LEU A 57 16.94 -11.58 -1.07
N GLN A 58 17.61 -10.58 -1.66
CA GLN A 58 17.18 -10.01 -2.94
C GLN A 58 17.07 -11.07 -4.03
N SER A 59 18.08 -11.95 -4.15
CA SER A 59 18.05 -13.02 -5.14
C SER A 59 16.89 -14.00 -4.92
N ARG A 60 16.55 -14.31 -3.67
CA ARG A 60 15.38 -15.15 -3.35
C ARG A 60 14.08 -14.48 -3.78
N VAL A 61 13.91 -13.17 -3.45
CA VAL A 61 12.75 -12.37 -3.84
C VAL A 61 12.63 -12.34 -5.36
N GLN A 62 13.69 -12.01 -6.08
CA GLN A 62 13.69 -11.92 -7.53
C GLN A 62 13.42 -13.27 -8.21
N ASN A 63 13.98 -14.36 -7.72
CA ASN A 63 13.69 -15.71 -8.22
C ASN A 63 12.20 -16.06 -8.03
N HIS A 64 11.60 -15.67 -6.92
CA HIS A 64 10.16 -15.84 -6.70
C HIS A 64 9.35 -15.01 -7.70
N ILE A 65 9.71 -13.74 -7.90
CA ILE A 65 9.05 -12.86 -8.87
C ILE A 65 9.16 -13.41 -10.30
N LEU A 66 10.34 -13.88 -10.70
CA LEU A 66 10.54 -14.49 -12.02
C LEU A 66 9.65 -15.70 -12.22
N ARG A 67 9.55 -16.57 -11.22
CA ARG A 67 8.82 -17.85 -11.33
C ARG A 67 7.30 -17.68 -11.22
N GLU A 68 6.82 -16.88 -10.25
CA GLU A 68 5.39 -16.81 -9.93
C GLU A 68 4.69 -15.59 -10.58
N TYR A 69 5.47 -14.56 -10.97
CA TYR A 69 4.95 -13.30 -11.52
C TYR A 69 5.55 -12.94 -12.88
N LEU A 70 6.26 -13.88 -13.52
CA LEU A 70 6.84 -13.68 -14.86
C LEU A 70 7.74 -12.43 -14.97
N GLY A 71 8.40 -12.04 -13.85
CA GLY A 71 9.36 -10.96 -13.80
C GLY A 71 8.82 -9.63 -13.27
N GLU A 72 7.51 -9.49 -13.04
CA GLU A 72 6.92 -8.26 -12.48
C GLU A 72 5.79 -8.59 -11.50
N GLN A 73 6.00 -8.30 -10.22
CA GLN A 73 4.95 -8.44 -9.21
C GLN A 73 3.99 -7.25 -9.25
N PRO A 74 2.66 -7.46 -9.37
CA PRO A 74 1.68 -6.38 -9.35
C PRO A 74 1.70 -5.60 -8.04
N VAL A 75 1.61 -4.26 -8.10
CA VAL A 75 1.35 -3.41 -6.93
C VAL A 75 0.01 -3.82 -6.32
N GLY A 76 -0.04 -3.90 -4.98
CA GLY A 76 -1.23 -4.37 -4.26
C GLY A 76 -1.32 -5.90 -4.15
N SER A 77 -0.27 -6.62 -4.53
CA SER A 77 -0.07 -8.03 -4.18
C SER A 77 1.05 -8.20 -3.14
N ALA A 78 1.14 -9.35 -2.50
CA ALA A 78 2.23 -9.67 -1.58
C ALA A 78 2.47 -11.18 -1.49
N PHE A 79 3.68 -11.57 -1.12
CA PHE A 79 4.02 -12.95 -0.79
C PHE A 79 4.94 -13.01 0.41
N VAL A 80 4.92 -14.14 1.11
CA VAL A 80 5.83 -14.46 2.22
C VAL A 80 6.98 -15.28 1.68
N ILE A 81 8.21 -14.94 2.09
CA ILE A 81 9.42 -15.68 1.70
C ILE A 81 10.35 -15.84 2.91
N GLU A 82 11.13 -16.92 2.91
CA GLU A 82 12.14 -17.15 3.95
C GLU A 82 13.33 -16.21 3.79
N THR A 83 13.72 -15.55 4.89
CA THR A 83 14.92 -14.71 4.94
C THR A 83 16.20 -15.54 5.01
N GLY A 84 16.13 -16.73 5.61
CA GLY A 84 17.27 -17.55 6.02
C GLY A 84 17.88 -17.13 7.34
N HIS A 85 17.27 -16.18 8.07
CA HIS A 85 17.72 -15.75 9.38
C HIS A 85 17.05 -16.59 10.50
N ASN A 86 17.83 -17.04 11.47
CA ASN A 86 17.35 -17.97 12.49
C ASN A 86 16.26 -17.39 13.41
N HIS A 87 16.36 -16.10 13.74
CA HIS A 87 15.43 -15.43 14.66
C HIS A 87 14.30 -14.67 13.96
N HIS A 88 14.49 -14.30 12.69
CA HIS A 88 13.54 -13.51 11.90
C HIS A 88 13.29 -14.22 10.57
N PRO A 89 12.58 -15.35 10.57
CA PRO A 89 12.57 -16.28 9.45
C PRO A 89 11.84 -15.77 8.21
N TRP A 90 11.01 -14.72 8.32
CA TRP A 90 10.08 -14.35 7.26
C TRP A 90 10.24 -12.91 6.79
N LEU A 91 10.10 -12.72 5.48
CA LEU A 91 9.87 -11.43 4.84
C LEU A 91 8.54 -11.48 4.09
N VAL A 92 7.76 -10.41 4.16
CA VAL A 92 6.67 -10.14 3.22
C VAL A 92 7.15 -9.12 2.21
N HIS A 93 7.17 -9.48 0.95
CA HIS A 93 7.45 -8.55 -0.15
C HIS A 93 6.13 -7.97 -0.66
N ALA A 94 5.93 -6.65 -0.47
CA ALA A 94 4.67 -5.95 -0.75
C ALA A 94 4.93 -4.65 -1.52
N PRO A 95 4.93 -4.67 -2.86
CA PRO A 95 5.17 -3.50 -3.69
C PRO A 95 4.14 -2.40 -3.44
N THR A 96 4.64 -1.21 -3.10
CA THR A 96 3.86 0.03 -3.04
C THR A 96 3.87 0.80 -4.36
N MET A 97 4.83 0.48 -5.23
CA MET A 97 5.06 1.14 -6.52
C MET A 97 5.73 0.17 -7.49
N ARG A 98 5.60 0.43 -8.78
CA ARG A 98 6.28 -0.37 -9.82
C ARG A 98 7.79 -0.13 -9.79
N VAL A 99 8.20 1.12 -9.85
CA VAL A 99 9.57 1.63 -9.71
C VAL A 99 9.54 2.83 -8.76
N PRO A 100 10.69 3.31 -8.22
CA PRO A 100 10.70 4.49 -7.36
C PRO A 100 10.00 5.69 -8.00
N LEU A 101 8.85 6.08 -7.45
CA LEU A 101 8.05 7.23 -7.89
C LEU A 101 7.14 7.71 -6.75
N THR A 102 6.62 8.92 -6.89
CA THR A 102 5.62 9.47 -5.96
C THR A 102 4.28 8.76 -6.13
N ILE A 103 3.71 8.33 -5.00
CA ILE A 103 2.40 7.66 -4.91
C ILE A 103 1.43 8.42 -4.00
N ASP A 104 1.75 9.68 -3.68
CA ASP A 104 0.83 10.53 -2.91
C ASP A 104 -0.49 10.71 -3.66
N GLY A 105 -1.58 10.80 -2.90
CA GLY A 105 -2.94 10.87 -3.47
C GLY A 105 -3.51 9.54 -3.98
N THR A 106 -2.75 8.43 -3.91
CA THR A 106 -3.23 7.09 -4.29
C THR A 106 -3.58 6.24 -3.07
N ASP A 107 -4.17 5.06 -3.31
CA ASP A 107 -4.45 4.04 -2.29
C ASP A 107 -3.36 2.95 -2.22
N ALA A 108 -2.19 3.20 -2.81
CA ALA A 108 -1.12 2.21 -2.89
C ALA A 108 -0.63 1.74 -1.51
N VAL A 109 -0.59 2.63 -0.51
CA VAL A 109 -0.22 2.30 0.87
C VAL A 109 -1.25 1.35 1.49
N TYR A 110 -2.55 1.63 1.30
CA TYR A 110 -3.61 0.74 1.75
C TYR A 110 -3.52 -0.63 1.08
N ASN A 111 -3.40 -0.66 -0.25
CA ASN A 111 -3.37 -1.90 -1.03
C ASN A 111 -2.16 -2.77 -0.66
N ALA A 112 -0.97 -2.20 -0.53
CA ALA A 112 0.22 -2.94 -0.13
C ALA A 112 0.13 -3.46 1.31
N THR A 113 -0.40 -2.65 2.24
CA THR A 113 -0.61 -3.08 3.64
C THR A 113 -1.66 -4.19 3.72
N TRP A 114 -2.76 -4.04 3.00
CA TRP A 114 -3.82 -5.05 2.91
C TRP A 114 -3.30 -6.38 2.35
N ALA A 115 -2.55 -6.30 1.22
CA ALA A 115 -1.95 -7.47 0.61
C ALA A 115 -0.96 -8.17 1.56
N ALA A 116 -0.13 -7.41 2.29
CA ALA A 116 0.79 -7.97 3.28
C ALA A 116 0.06 -8.72 4.40
N LEU A 117 -1.00 -8.14 4.95
CA LEU A 117 -1.82 -8.78 5.98
C LEU A 117 -2.49 -10.06 5.46
N LEU A 118 -3.00 -10.04 4.21
CA LEU A 118 -3.58 -11.23 3.58
C LEU A 118 -2.53 -12.33 3.32
N ALA A 119 -1.32 -11.97 2.88
CA ALA A 119 -0.25 -12.92 2.65
C ALA A 119 0.16 -13.63 3.97
N ILE A 120 0.26 -12.88 5.07
CA ILE A 120 0.51 -13.42 6.40
C ILE A 120 -0.64 -14.34 6.85
N PHE A 121 -1.87 -13.93 6.64
CA PHE A 121 -3.05 -14.74 6.97
C PHE A 121 -3.04 -16.08 6.21
N GLN A 122 -2.78 -16.06 4.90
CA GLN A 122 -2.71 -17.27 4.08
C GLN A 122 -1.53 -18.16 4.47
N HIS A 123 -0.37 -17.56 4.76
CA HIS A 123 0.77 -18.30 5.31
C HIS A 123 0.40 -19.02 6.60
N ASN A 124 -0.17 -18.30 7.56
CA ASN A 124 -0.53 -18.85 8.87
C ASN A 124 -1.63 -19.91 8.82
N LYS A 125 -2.50 -19.83 7.80
CA LYS A 125 -3.53 -20.86 7.57
C LYS A 125 -2.93 -22.22 7.18
N ASN A 126 -1.82 -22.19 6.46
CA ASN A 126 -1.18 -23.39 5.90
C ASN A 126 0.06 -23.84 6.67
N ALA A 127 0.62 -22.98 7.54
CA ALA A 127 1.84 -23.25 8.29
C ALA A 127 1.58 -24.13 9.51
N THR A 128 2.55 -24.95 9.86
CA THR A 128 2.61 -25.64 11.16
C THR A 128 2.77 -24.62 12.29
N THR A 129 2.42 -25.01 13.52
CA THR A 129 2.35 -24.09 14.65
C THR A 129 3.67 -23.35 14.94
N ASP A 130 4.80 -24.03 14.74
CA ASP A 130 6.15 -23.51 14.93
C ASP A 130 6.59 -22.55 13.81
N ARG A 131 5.95 -22.62 12.65
CA ARG A 131 6.25 -21.76 11.48
C ARG A 131 5.28 -20.59 11.28
N LYS A 132 4.32 -20.43 12.18
CA LYS A 132 3.38 -19.31 12.11
C LYS A 132 4.05 -18.00 12.44
N ILE A 133 3.68 -16.97 11.70
CA ILE A 133 4.06 -15.58 11.94
C ILE A 133 3.16 -15.01 13.03
N LYS A 134 3.73 -14.64 14.17
CA LYS A 134 3.02 -14.10 15.34
C LYS A 134 3.28 -12.61 15.53
N THR A 135 4.47 -12.15 15.15
CA THR A 135 4.87 -10.75 15.30
C THR A 135 5.45 -10.23 13.98
N VAL A 136 4.91 -9.11 13.53
CA VAL A 136 5.25 -8.54 12.23
C VAL A 136 5.70 -7.09 12.40
N VAL A 137 6.80 -6.73 11.76
CA VAL A 137 7.28 -5.36 11.69
C VAL A 137 6.91 -4.76 10.33
N PHE A 138 6.21 -3.63 10.36
CA PHE A 138 5.91 -2.84 9.18
C PHE A 138 6.74 -1.55 9.18
N PRO A 139 7.33 -1.15 8.07
CA PRO A 139 7.82 0.21 7.90
C PRO A 139 6.64 1.16 7.63
N ALA A 140 6.90 2.47 7.62
CA ALA A 140 5.93 3.44 7.12
C ALA A 140 5.82 3.32 5.59
N MET A 141 4.89 2.49 5.13
CA MET A 141 4.71 2.13 3.73
C MET A 141 4.52 3.37 2.84
N GLY A 142 5.39 3.57 1.85
CA GLY A 142 5.27 4.70 0.91
C GLY A 142 5.70 6.07 1.43
N ALA A 143 6.20 6.18 2.67
CA ALA A 143 6.61 7.47 3.25
C ALA A 143 7.95 8.00 2.71
N GLY A 144 8.82 7.13 2.19
CA GLY A 144 10.11 7.49 1.62
C GLY A 144 9.97 7.94 0.16
N CYS A 145 10.43 7.13 -0.79
CA CYS A 145 10.33 7.42 -2.24
C CYS A 145 8.91 7.75 -2.69
N GLY A 146 7.91 7.15 -2.05
CA GLY A 146 6.50 7.40 -2.37
C GLY A 146 5.99 8.78 -1.99
N GLN A 147 6.71 9.52 -1.16
CA GLN A 147 6.41 10.88 -0.69
C GLN A 147 5.01 11.06 -0.09
N VAL A 148 4.40 9.99 0.38
CA VAL A 148 3.08 10.06 1.01
C VAL A 148 3.21 10.73 2.39
N PRO A 149 2.40 11.74 2.71
CA PRO A 149 2.41 12.39 4.01
C PRO A 149 2.17 11.40 5.16
N PHE A 150 2.88 11.53 6.26
CA PHE A 150 2.85 10.57 7.38
C PHE A 150 1.45 10.30 7.93
N GLU A 151 0.59 11.33 7.96
CA GLU A 151 -0.82 11.19 8.37
C GLU A 151 -1.59 10.29 7.39
N SER A 152 -1.38 10.48 6.09
CA SER A 152 -2.02 9.67 5.05
C SER A 152 -1.52 8.23 5.09
N VAL A 153 -0.22 8.02 5.29
CA VAL A 153 0.37 6.68 5.50
C VAL A 153 -0.28 6.01 6.71
N ALA A 154 -0.27 6.68 7.87
CA ALA A 154 -0.83 6.13 9.10
C ALA A 154 -2.32 5.78 8.94
N ARG A 155 -3.11 6.67 8.32
CA ARG A 155 -4.54 6.45 8.06
C ARG A 155 -4.78 5.26 7.13
N GLN A 156 -4.06 5.16 6.00
CA GLN A 156 -4.24 4.07 5.04
C GLN A 156 -3.82 2.72 5.66
N MET A 157 -2.71 2.67 6.39
CA MET A 157 -2.27 1.46 7.08
C MET A 157 -3.26 1.05 8.19
N LYS A 158 -3.77 2.03 8.98
CA LYS A 158 -4.81 1.77 10.00
C LYS A 158 -6.09 1.24 9.36
N GLN A 159 -6.51 1.80 8.24
CA GLN A 159 -7.70 1.34 7.54
C GLN A 159 -7.56 -0.11 7.04
N ALA A 160 -6.37 -0.48 6.54
CA ALA A 160 -6.09 -1.86 6.18
C ALA A 160 -6.14 -2.79 7.41
N TRP A 161 -5.55 -2.37 8.52
CA TRP A 161 -5.59 -3.08 9.80
C TRP A 161 -7.02 -3.27 10.33
N ASP A 162 -7.83 -2.21 10.35
CA ASP A 162 -9.21 -2.27 10.83
C ASP A 162 -10.05 -3.20 9.96
N ASN A 163 -9.89 -3.09 8.65
CA ASN A 163 -10.59 -3.94 7.71
C ASN A 163 -10.20 -5.42 7.84
N PHE A 164 -8.93 -5.69 8.16
CA PHE A 164 -8.43 -7.04 8.38
C PHE A 164 -9.04 -7.67 9.66
N ASN A 165 -9.22 -6.88 10.70
CA ASN A 165 -9.77 -7.36 11.98
C ASN A 165 -11.31 -7.37 12.01
N LYS A 166 -11.95 -6.68 11.07
CA LYS A 166 -13.42 -6.62 11.00
C LYS A 166 -13.98 -7.88 10.36
N LYS A 167 -14.85 -8.58 11.10
CA LYS A 167 -15.60 -9.70 10.53
C LYS A 167 -16.57 -9.18 9.47
N THR A 168 -16.49 -9.74 8.26
CA THR A 168 -17.41 -9.45 7.17
C THR A 168 -18.38 -10.61 7.02
N GLU A 169 -19.67 -10.35 7.13
CA GLU A 169 -20.72 -11.38 7.05
C GLU A 169 -21.32 -11.47 5.65
N SER A 170 -21.36 -10.35 4.93
CA SER A 170 -21.88 -10.30 3.57
C SER A 170 -21.14 -9.26 2.74
N ILE A 171 -21.11 -9.47 1.43
CA ILE A 171 -20.55 -8.53 0.46
C ILE A 171 -21.69 -8.05 -0.44
N ASN A 172 -21.92 -6.73 -0.41
CA ASN A 172 -22.87 -6.04 -1.25
C ASN A 172 -22.32 -4.67 -1.68
N TRP A 173 -23.04 -3.92 -2.49
CA TRP A 173 -22.57 -2.61 -2.96
C TRP A 173 -22.41 -1.57 -1.83
N GLU A 174 -23.25 -1.61 -0.80
CA GLU A 174 -23.13 -0.73 0.37
C GLU A 174 -21.80 -0.99 1.09
N TYR A 175 -21.50 -2.26 1.35
CA TYR A 175 -20.22 -2.66 1.92
C TYR A 175 -19.04 -2.22 1.03
N ALA A 176 -19.09 -2.46 -0.28
CA ALA A 176 -18.04 -2.08 -1.21
C ALA A 176 -17.80 -0.56 -1.22
N HIS A 177 -18.88 0.24 -1.29
CA HIS A 177 -18.80 1.70 -1.23
C HIS A 177 -18.26 2.22 0.11
N SER A 178 -18.66 1.60 1.22
CA SER A 178 -18.12 1.98 2.55
C SER A 178 -16.62 1.74 2.63
N ARG A 179 -16.13 0.63 2.07
CA ARG A 179 -14.69 0.32 1.99
C ARG A 179 -13.93 1.33 1.15
N GLN A 180 -14.46 1.65 -0.04
CA GLN A 180 -13.86 2.65 -0.93
C GLN A 180 -13.77 4.02 -0.27
N SER A 181 -14.86 4.49 0.34
CA SER A 181 -14.92 5.78 1.03
C SER A 181 -13.95 5.87 2.21
N ALA A 182 -13.75 4.78 2.93
CA ALA A 182 -12.85 4.74 4.07
C ALA A 182 -11.36 4.88 3.66
N VAL A 183 -10.97 4.38 2.49
CA VAL A 183 -9.59 4.48 2.00
C VAL A 183 -9.24 5.88 1.55
N PHE A 184 -10.10 6.51 0.77
CA PHE A 184 -9.83 7.82 0.16
C PHE A 184 -10.27 9.02 1.04
N GLY A 185 -10.87 8.77 2.23
CA GLY A 185 -11.64 9.79 2.94
C GLY A 185 -12.96 9.99 2.22
N THR A 186 -13.88 10.74 2.80
CA THR A 186 -15.26 10.86 2.31
C THR A 186 -15.36 11.17 0.82
N TYR A 187 -15.37 10.12 -0.04
CA TYR A 187 -16.20 10.22 -1.22
C TYR A 187 -17.61 10.29 -0.69
N ALA A 188 -18.20 11.47 -0.76
CA ALA A 188 -19.61 11.60 -0.43
C ALA A 188 -20.33 10.61 -1.35
N TYR A 189 -20.77 9.49 -0.79
CA TYR A 189 -21.84 8.71 -1.38
C TYR A 189 -22.95 9.72 -1.73
N CYS A 190 -23.21 9.89 -3.00
CA CYS A 190 -24.28 10.76 -3.45
C CYS A 190 -25.59 9.98 -3.28
N PRO A 191 -26.32 10.11 -2.17
CA PRO A 191 -27.67 9.57 -2.07
C PRO A 191 -28.54 10.50 -2.91
N GLY A 192 -28.63 10.22 -4.18
CA GLY A 192 -29.59 10.68 -5.19
C GLY A 192 -30.44 11.90 -4.95
N ASN A 193 -29.92 12.95 -4.44
CA ASN A 193 -30.45 14.29 -4.61
C ASN A 193 -29.37 15.29 -4.22
N SER A 194 -28.97 16.08 -5.20
CA SER A 194 -28.16 17.27 -5.09
C SER A 194 -26.64 17.07 -4.97
N VAL A 195 -25.97 17.66 -5.95
CA VAL A 195 -24.64 18.24 -5.91
C VAL A 195 -23.60 17.37 -5.18
N CYS A 196 -22.76 16.69 -5.96
CA CYS A 196 -21.49 16.17 -5.47
C CYS A 196 -20.71 17.33 -4.85
N ARG A 197 -20.92 17.59 -3.56
CA ARG A 197 -20.05 18.48 -2.81
C ARG A 197 -18.77 17.69 -2.53
N TYR A 198 -17.75 17.96 -3.30
CA TYR A 198 -16.40 17.71 -2.86
C TYR A 198 -16.18 18.55 -1.61
N ALA A 199 -16.19 17.90 -0.45
CA ALA A 199 -15.75 18.54 0.76
C ALA A 199 -14.24 18.77 0.66
N ASP A 200 -13.83 20.01 0.55
CA ASP A 200 -12.50 20.57 0.82
C ASP A 200 -11.28 19.64 0.68
N THR A 201 -11.08 19.04 -0.46
CA THR A 201 -9.78 18.52 -0.78
C THR A 201 -9.27 19.25 -2.00
N LYS A 202 -8.18 19.97 -1.83
CA LYS A 202 -7.39 20.65 -2.86
C LYS A 202 -6.82 19.69 -3.91
N TYR A 203 -7.30 18.45 -3.95
CA TYR A 203 -6.74 17.39 -4.75
C TYR A 203 -7.83 16.75 -5.59
N ILE A 204 -7.46 16.64 -6.83
CA ILE A 204 -8.06 15.91 -7.92
C ILE A 204 -9.04 16.75 -8.71
N GLY A 205 -8.51 17.28 -9.79
CA GLY A 205 -9.32 17.49 -10.95
C GLY A 205 -10.05 16.19 -11.23
N CYS A 206 -11.38 16.21 -11.20
CA CYS A 206 -12.24 15.12 -11.67
C CYS A 206 -12.06 14.90 -13.18
N GLY A 207 -10.79 14.93 -13.65
CA GLY A 207 -10.49 14.95 -15.07
C GLY A 207 -10.93 13.70 -15.81
N ASP A 208 -10.93 12.53 -15.19
CA ASP A 208 -10.96 11.30 -16.01
C ASP A 208 -11.88 10.18 -15.53
N TYR A 209 -12.69 10.36 -14.49
CA TYR A 209 -13.61 9.31 -14.10
C TYR A 209 -15.07 9.73 -14.30
N ARG A 210 -15.69 9.14 -15.31
CA ARG A 210 -17.14 9.21 -15.50
C ARG A 210 -17.82 8.54 -14.34
N THR A 211 -18.28 9.32 -13.36
CA THR A 211 -18.97 8.78 -12.19
C THR A 211 -20.39 8.36 -12.59
N TYR A 212 -20.63 7.07 -12.61
CA TYR A 212 -21.97 6.53 -12.87
C TYR A 212 -22.83 6.71 -11.62
N CYS A 213 -23.94 7.42 -11.75
CA CYS A 213 -24.93 7.52 -10.69
C CYS A 213 -25.86 6.31 -10.74
N SER A 214 -25.69 5.39 -9.80
CA SER A 214 -26.46 4.15 -9.73
C SER A 214 -27.97 4.34 -9.54
N ARG A 215 -28.40 5.51 -9.06
CA ARG A 215 -29.83 5.83 -8.85
C ARG A 215 -30.53 6.42 -10.06
N SER A 216 -29.83 7.17 -10.89
CA SER A 216 -30.41 7.83 -12.07
C SER A 216 -30.12 7.10 -13.37
N GLY A 217 -29.19 6.15 -13.37
CA GLY A 217 -28.72 5.47 -14.59
C GLY A 217 -28.06 6.42 -15.61
N LYS A 218 -27.70 7.63 -15.17
CA LYS A 218 -27.14 8.67 -16.05
C LYS A 218 -25.75 9.09 -15.55
N PHE A 219 -24.88 9.37 -16.51
CA PHE A 219 -23.60 10.01 -16.20
C PHE A 219 -23.83 11.45 -15.76
N CYS A 220 -23.07 11.94 -14.77
CA CYS A 220 -23.16 13.31 -14.31
C CYS A 220 -22.66 14.25 -15.42
N ILE A 221 -23.58 14.96 -16.08
CA ILE A 221 -23.34 15.81 -17.24
C ILE A 221 -22.56 17.09 -16.88
N SER A 222 -22.54 17.50 -15.61
CA SER A 222 -21.86 18.72 -15.15
C SER A 222 -20.33 18.72 -15.36
N HIS A 223 -19.74 17.58 -15.68
CA HIS A 223 -18.29 17.46 -15.95
C HIS A 223 -17.92 17.42 -17.43
N VAL A 224 -18.91 17.23 -18.33
CA VAL A 224 -18.67 17.20 -19.77
C VAL A 224 -18.40 18.62 -20.31
N HIS A 225 -19.04 19.63 -19.73
CA HIS A 225 -18.85 21.02 -20.14
C HIS A 225 -17.45 21.59 -19.84
N GLN A 226 -16.80 21.13 -18.76
CA GLN A 226 -15.42 21.57 -18.46
C GLN A 226 -14.36 20.91 -19.38
N ALA A 227 -14.64 19.71 -19.88
CA ALA A 227 -13.73 19.04 -20.83
C ALA A 227 -13.77 19.71 -22.21
N ASP A 228 -14.96 20.14 -22.65
CA ASP A 228 -15.12 20.82 -23.93
C ASP A 228 -14.51 22.24 -23.93
N ASP A 229 -14.57 22.96 -22.80
CA ASP A 229 -13.91 24.26 -22.64
C ASP A 229 -12.39 24.18 -22.69
N VAL A 230 -11.80 23.07 -22.23
CA VAL A 230 -10.35 22.85 -22.33
C VAL A 230 -9.92 22.51 -23.76
N LEU A 231 -10.76 21.81 -24.52
CA LEU A 231 -10.47 21.46 -25.92
C LEU A 231 -10.65 22.66 -26.89
N THR A 232 -11.53 23.61 -26.57
CA THR A 232 -11.76 24.78 -27.41
C THR A 232 -10.74 25.90 -27.23
N ASN A 233 -10.10 25.98 -26.02
CA ASN A 233 -9.06 26.98 -25.74
C ASN A 233 -7.65 26.61 -26.23
N ASN A 234 -7.46 25.42 -26.80
CA ASN A 234 -6.14 24.96 -27.27
C ASN A 234 -5.86 25.23 -28.76
N ARG A 235 -6.62 26.15 -29.40
CA ARG A 235 -6.40 26.53 -30.83
C ARG A 235 -5.39 27.66 -31.03
N SER A 236 -4.65 28.09 -30.03
CA SER A 236 -3.59 29.07 -30.23
C SER A 236 -2.37 28.73 -29.38
N ARG A 237 -1.58 27.76 -29.79
CA ARG A 237 -0.18 27.62 -29.41
C ARG A 237 0.69 27.63 -30.66
N PRO A 238 1.69 28.52 -30.72
CA PRO A 238 2.77 28.38 -31.68
C PRO A 238 3.75 27.30 -31.21
N ASP A 239 4.16 26.53 -32.17
CA ASP A 239 5.34 25.69 -32.34
C ASP A 239 6.16 25.17 -31.13
N SER A 240 6.02 23.87 -30.93
CA SER A 240 7.03 22.83 -30.81
C SER A 240 8.44 23.23 -30.38
N HIS A 241 8.80 22.87 -29.18
CA HIS A 241 10.14 22.41 -28.90
C HIS A 241 10.14 20.90 -28.70
N THR A 242 10.53 20.18 -29.74
CA THR A 242 10.90 18.78 -29.69
C THR A 242 12.16 18.63 -28.83
N HIS A 243 12.05 18.19 -27.60
CA HIS A 243 13.20 17.69 -26.86
C HIS A 243 13.62 16.35 -27.48
N ARG A 244 14.68 16.40 -28.30
CA ARG A 244 15.41 15.21 -28.70
C ARG A 244 16.02 14.59 -27.44
N PHE A 245 15.70 13.31 -27.22
CA PHE A 245 16.37 12.46 -26.24
C PHE A 245 17.86 12.38 -26.65
N ASN A 246 18.75 12.85 -25.80
CA ASN A 246 20.19 12.70 -25.98
C ASN A 246 20.66 11.50 -25.17
N PRO A 247 21.09 10.39 -25.79
CA PRO A 247 21.47 9.16 -25.10
C PRO A 247 22.83 9.20 -24.40
N GLU A 248 23.53 10.33 -24.42
CA GLU A 248 24.92 10.41 -23.92
C GLU A 248 25.08 11.03 -22.52
N ASN A 249 23.99 11.23 -21.76
CA ASN A 249 24.13 11.70 -20.39
C ASN A 249 23.72 10.59 -19.41
N PRO A 250 24.69 9.82 -18.86
CA PRO A 250 24.36 8.88 -17.79
C PRO A 250 23.88 9.68 -16.59
N VAL A 251 22.74 9.24 -16.04
CA VAL A 251 22.09 9.76 -14.87
C VAL A 251 23.11 9.98 -13.76
N GLY A 252 23.32 11.23 -13.39
CA GLY A 252 24.21 11.59 -12.32
C GLY A 252 23.82 10.88 -11.03
N ASN A 253 24.79 10.33 -10.34
CA ASN A 253 24.67 9.75 -9.02
C ASN A 253 23.94 10.70 -8.07
N LEU A 254 22.65 10.44 -7.86
CA LEU A 254 21.92 11.01 -6.74
C LEU A 254 22.33 10.25 -5.48
N THR A 255 23.51 10.54 -4.99
CA THR A 255 23.88 10.26 -3.59
C THR A 255 23.17 11.27 -2.71
N SER A 256 21.86 11.14 -2.57
CA SER A 256 21.16 11.78 -1.48
C SER A 256 21.30 10.89 -0.26
N GLY A 257 22.22 11.25 0.61
CA GLY A 257 22.32 10.74 1.99
C GLY A 257 21.08 11.16 2.78
N ALA A 258 19.95 10.57 2.49
CA ALA A 258 18.80 10.60 3.36
C ALA A 258 19.01 9.50 4.40
N HIS A 259 19.60 9.85 5.54
CA HIS A 259 19.47 9.06 6.75
C HIS A 259 17.97 9.03 7.08
N SER A 260 17.27 8.04 6.55
CA SER A 260 15.92 7.75 6.96
C SER A 260 15.95 7.21 8.39
N HIS A 261 15.73 8.07 9.38
CA HIS A 261 15.37 7.62 10.72
C HIS A 261 14.00 6.91 10.59
N GLY A 262 14.07 5.65 10.19
CA GLY A 262 12.88 4.82 9.98
C GLY A 262 12.19 4.58 11.32
N SER A 263 10.94 5.01 11.45
CA SER A 263 10.07 4.51 12.51
C SER A 263 9.46 3.21 12.03
N SER A 264 9.51 2.19 12.88
CA SER A 264 8.93 0.87 12.62
C SER A 264 7.65 0.69 13.42
N ILE A 265 6.70 -0.05 12.86
CA ILE A 265 5.45 -0.42 13.51
C ILE A 265 5.51 -1.90 13.77
N VAL A 266 5.48 -2.29 15.04
CA VAL A 266 5.39 -3.71 15.43
C VAL A 266 3.92 -4.04 15.62
N ILE A 267 3.43 -4.96 14.83
CA ILE A 267 2.09 -5.49 14.94
C ILE A 267 2.19 -6.91 15.46
N GLY A 268 1.64 -7.16 16.66
CA GLY A 268 1.36 -8.51 17.10
C GLY A 268 0.40 -9.17 16.12
N ALA A 269 0.62 -10.44 15.77
CA ALA A 269 -0.32 -11.16 14.92
C ALA A 269 -1.73 -11.03 15.51
N PRO A 270 -2.75 -10.79 14.68
CA PRO A 270 -4.12 -10.67 15.16
C PRO A 270 -4.48 -11.94 15.92
N THR A 271 -4.97 -11.77 17.15
CA THR A 271 -5.46 -12.83 18.03
C THR A 271 -6.78 -13.44 17.54
N HIS A 272 -7.10 -13.32 16.27
CA HIS A 272 -8.13 -14.15 15.68
C HIS A 272 -7.65 -15.59 15.76
N THR A 273 -7.99 -16.20 16.86
CA THR A 273 -7.98 -17.66 17.00
C THR A 273 -8.66 -18.23 15.78
N LEU A 274 -7.87 -18.82 14.88
CA LEU A 274 -8.30 -19.57 13.70
C LEU A 274 -9.06 -20.85 14.09
N ASN A 275 -9.92 -20.78 15.11
CA ASN A 275 -10.75 -21.89 15.61
C ASN A 275 -12.18 -21.84 15.11
N LYS A 276 -12.46 -21.13 14.01
CA LYS A 276 -13.72 -21.38 13.28
C LYS A 276 -13.37 -21.94 11.92
N GLN A 277 -13.43 -23.25 11.81
CA GLN A 277 -13.57 -23.98 10.57
C GLN A 277 -14.82 -23.43 9.85
N TYR A 278 -14.62 -22.74 8.73
CA TYR A 278 -15.69 -22.53 7.78
C TYR A 278 -15.85 -23.87 7.05
N SER A 279 -16.95 -24.58 7.29
CA SER A 279 -17.31 -25.75 6.48
C SER A 279 -17.78 -25.24 5.11
N VAL A 280 -17.43 -25.95 4.05
CA VAL A 280 -17.86 -25.65 2.66
C VAL A 280 -19.38 -25.74 2.50
N SER A 281 -20.11 -26.20 3.53
CA SER A 281 -21.57 -26.30 3.57
C SER A 281 -22.29 -24.97 3.84
N ASP A 282 -21.57 -23.89 4.21
CA ASP A 282 -22.16 -22.60 4.56
C ASP A 282 -22.25 -21.63 3.38
N ILE A 283 -21.90 -22.10 2.17
CA ILE A 283 -22.06 -21.36 0.92
C ILE A 283 -23.20 -22.00 0.14
N LYS A 284 -24.41 -21.55 0.42
CA LYS A 284 -25.57 -21.72 -0.45
C LYS A 284 -26.14 -20.37 -0.83
#